data_ef9b8a29c071711d2af18b4eefe92e8e
#
_entry.id   ef9b8a29c071711d2af18b4eefe92e8e
#
_cell.length_a   1.000
_cell.length_b   1.000
_cell.length_c   1.000
_cell.angle_alpha   90.00
_cell.angle_beta   90.00
_cell.angle_gamma   90.00
#
_symmetry.space_group_name_H-M   'P 1'
#
loop_
_entity.id
_entity.type
_entity.pdbx_description
1 polymer ?
#
loop_
_entity_poly.entity_id
_entity_poly.type
_entity_poly.pdbx_seq_one_letter_code
_entity_poly.pdbx_strand_id
1 'polypeptide(L)'
;MTEEIAEKKRIVKSIRKGILIRVGTFALTLWIVFTFVFGIRIADGNDMAPAIREGDLVVYYRCGDFANRDSVVYEANGNVYLGRIAGCEGAVIGKTEDHRLTIDGRIQPVQPGLGIYRETPAGDLKDGFTVESRRFFILGDCREESTDSRCFGTVGKDQIRGKVFLLWRRRNI
;
A
#
# COMPACT_ATOMS: atom_id res chain seq x y z
N MET A 1 31.63 36.01 -42.61
CA MET A 1 30.14 35.96 -42.36
C MET A 1 29.56 34.56 -42.49
N THR A 2 29.84 33.79 -43.53
CA THR A 2 29.32 32.39 -43.72
C THR A 2 29.92 31.37 -42.75
N GLU A 3 31.20 31.46 -42.43
CA GLU A 3 31.91 30.57 -41.49
C GLU A 3 31.45 30.79 -40.04
N GLU A 4 31.30 32.02 -39.64
CA GLU A 4 30.83 32.39 -38.30
C GLU A 4 29.38 31.86 -38.02
N ILE A 5 28.50 31.90 -39.05
CA ILE A 5 27.17 31.35 -38.98
C ILE A 5 27.20 29.82 -38.86
N ALA A 6 28.10 29.14 -39.56
CA ALA A 6 28.27 27.71 -39.51
C ALA A 6 28.80 27.24 -38.13
N GLU A 7 29.73 27.98 -37.54
CA GLU A 7 30.25 27.70 -36.20
C GLU A 7 29.19 27.89 -35.13
N LYS A 8 28.42 28.98 -35.15
CA LYS A 8 27.27 29.19 -34.25
C LYS A 8 26.25 28.09 -34.35
N LYS A 9 25.94 27.60 -35.57
CA LYS A 9 25.04 26.45 -35.77
C LYS A 9 25.59 25.13 -35.16
N ARG A 10 26.90 24.89 -35.26
CA ARG A 10 27.54 23.71 -34.63
C ARG A 10 27.47 23.78 -33.12
N ILE A 11 27.76 24.93 -32.51
CA ILE A 11 27.67 25.15 -31.06
C ILE A 11 26.26 24.95 -30.56
N VAL A 12 25.27 25.55 -31.21
CA VAL A 12 23.85 25.39 -30.85
C VAL A 12 23.40 23.90 -30.94
N LYS A 13 23.85 23.21 -32.02
CA LYS A 13 23.54 21.76 -32.17
C LYS A 13 24.17 20.91 -31.07
N SER A 14 25.41 21.24 -30.67
CA SER A 14 26.09 20.54 -29.56
C SER A 14 25.39 20.76 -28.22
N ILE A 15 25.03 22.02 -27.91
CA ILE A 15 24.30 22.38 -26.69
C ILE A 15 22.94 21.67 -26.65
N ARG A 16 22.20 21.69 -27.76
CA ARG A 16 20.89 21.02 -27.86
C ARG A 16 21.02 19.51 -27.65
N LYS A 17 22.05 18.89 -28.25
CA LYS A 17 22.34 17.46 -28.03
C LYS A 17 22.63 17.15 -26.55
N GLY A 18 23.45 18.01 -25.90
CA GLY A 18 23.77 17.89 -24.49
C GLY A 18 22.54 17.99 -23.58
N ILE A 19 21.64 18.95 -23.87
CA ILE A 19 20.38 19.10 -23.13
C ILE A 19 19.46 17.86 -23.32
N LEU A 20 19.31 17.38 -24.55
CA LEU A 20 18.49 16.19 -24.84
C LEU A 20 18.99 14.95 -24.09
N ILE A 21 20.31 14.75 -24.03
CA ILE A 21 20.89 13.63 -23.28
C ILE A 21 20.58 13.76 -21.78
N ARG A 22 20.77 14.96 -21.21
CA ARG A 22 20.48 15.20 -19.77
C ARG A 22 19.00 14.99 -19.43
N VAL A 23 18.12 15.50 -20.26
CA VAL A 23 16.66 15.30 -20.10
C VAL A 23 16.31 13.82 -20.24
N GLY A 24 16.87 13.13 -21.23
CA GLY A 24 16.66 11.70 -21.43
C GLY A 24 17.16 10.85 -20.26
N THR A 25 18.36 11.13 -19.74
CA THR A 25 18.88 10.41 -18.56
C THR A 25 18.04 10.68 -17.32
N PHE A 26 17.61 11.92 -17.10
CA PHE A 26 16.75 12.27 -15.98
C PHE A 26 15.39 11.57 -16.06
N ALA A 27 14.76 11.58 -17.23
CA ALA A 27 13.49 10.88 -17.46
C ALA A 27 13.63 9.36 -17.26
N LEU A 28 14.72 8.76 -17.74
CA LEU A 28 15.00 7.34 -17.53
C LEU A 28 15.20 7.03 -16.04
N THR A 29 15.92 7.85 -15.31
CA THR A 29 16.12 7.69 -13.87
C THR A 29 14.79 7.76 -13.12
N LEU A 30 13.95 8.74 -13.42
CA LEU A 30 12.61 8.85 -12.84
C LEU A 30 11.76 7.61 -13.16
N TRP A 31 11.79 7.16 -14.41
CA TRP A 31 11.04 5.96 -14.81
C TRP A 31 11.49 4.73 -14.03
N ILE A 32 12.80 4.50 -13.85
CA ILE A 32 13.34 3.41 -13.04
C ILE A 32 12.86 3.53 -11.59
N VAL A 33 13.00 4.71 -10.97
CA VAL A 33 12.60 4.94 -9.58
C VAL A 33 11.12 4.66 -9.39
N PHE A 34 10.25 5.22 -10.24
CA PHE A 34 8.81 4.99 -10.12
C PHE A 34 8.39 3.56 -10.43
N THR A 35 9.13 2.84 -11.26
CA THR A 35 8.83 1.44 -11.57
C THR A 35 9.26 0.48 -10.46
N PHE A 36 10.44 0.68 -9.87
CA PHE A 36 11.03 -0.27 -8.94
C PHE A 36 10.85 0.12 -7.47
N VAL A 37 10.86 1.41 -7.15
CA VAL A 37 10.81 1.89 -5.76
C VAL A 37 9.38 2.23 -5.33
N PHE A 38 8.62 2.86 -6.21
CA PHE A 38 7.26 3.28 -5.90
C PHE A 38 6.24 2.53 -6.75
N GLY A 39 5.03 2.48 -6.24
CA GLY A 39 3.87 2.04 -7.00
C GLY A 39 2.73 3.02 -6.79
N ILE A 40 1.88 3.09 -7.78
CA ILE A 40 0.68 3.93 -7.75
C ILE A 40 -0.53 3.03 -7.99
N ARG A 41 -1.59 3.23 -7.21
CA ARG A 41 -2.87 2.54 -7.38
C ARG A 41 -4.01 3.48 -7.07
N ILE A 42 -5.11 3.32 -7.78
CA ILE A 42 -6.40 3.88 -7.40
C ILE A 42 -7.05 2.88 -6.44
N ALA A 43 -7.56 3.37 -5.31
CA ALA A 43 -8.29 2.54 -4.36
C ALA A 43 -9.58 2.05 -5.02
N ASP A 44 -9.77 0.74 -4.97
CA ASP A 44 -10.90 0.01 -5.54
C ASP A 44 -11.70 -0.56 -4.38
N GLY A 45 -12.87 0.00 -4.13
CA GLY A 45 -13.70 -0.34 -2.98
C GLY A 45 -13.43 0.46 -1.71
N ASN A 46 -14.17 0.13 -0.66
CA ASN A 46 -14.20 0.86 0.61
C ASN A 46 -13.54 0.10 1.77
N ASP A 47 -12.75 -0.94 1.49
CA ASP A 47 -12.10 -1.78 2.50
C ASP A 47 -11.35 -0.99 3.58
N MET A 48 -10.82 0.16 3.21
CA MET A 48 -10.04 1.05 4.06
C MET A 48 -10.76 2.34 4.42
N ALA A 49 -12.08 2.41 4.19
CA ALA A 49 -12.87 3.59 4.55
C ALA A 49 -12.90 3.76 6.08
N PRO A 50 -12.90 5.02 6.52
CA PRO A 50 -12.82 6.29 5.80
C PRO A 50 -11.40 6.77 5.59
N ALA A 51 -10.37 6.02 6.01
CA ALA A 51 -8.97 6.42 5.87
C ALA A 51 -8.60 6.54 4.38
N ILE A 52 -8.96 5.52 3.59
CA ILE A 52 -8.80 5.49 2.13
C ILE A 52 -10.17 5.11 1.56
N ARG A 53 -10.68 5.87 0.60
CA ARG A 53 -11.98 5.64 -0.02
C ARG A 53 -11.79 5.25 -1.48
N GLU A 54 -12.82 4.64 -2.03
CA GLU A 54 -12.87 4.37 -3.46
C GLU A 54 -12.56 5.62 -4.30
N GLY A 55 -11.70 5.45 -5.31
CA GLY A 55 -11.25 6.53 -6.20
C GLY A 55 -10.06 7.33 -5.68
N ASP A 56 -9.63 7.17 -4.43
CA ASP A 56 -8.41 7.81 -3.91
C ASP A 56 -7.16 7.26 -4.63
N LEU A 57 -6.22 8.15 -4.97
CA LEU A 57 -4.92 7.75 -5.50
C LEU A 57 -3.96 7.44 -4.35
N VAL A 58 -3.49 6.22 -4.32
CA VAL A 58 -2.57 5.70 -3.30
C VAL A 58 -1.19 5.53 -3.91
N VAL A 59 -0.17 6.15 -3.29
CA VAL A 59 1.23 5.92 -3.64
C VAL A 59 1.86 5.09 -2.54
N TYR A 60 2.50 4.00 -2.92
CA TYR A 60 3.12 3.06 -1.99
C TYR A 60 4.59 2.83 -2.32
N TYR A 61 5.38 2.56 -1.29
CA TYR A 61 6.81 2.29 -1.34
C TYR A 61 7.06 0.79 -1.24
N ARG A 62 7.79 0.24 -2.23
CA ARG A 62 8.01 -1.20 -2.38
C ARG A 62 9.11 -1.76 -1.49
N CYS A 63 10.03 -0.92 -1.08
CA CYS A 63 11.21 -1.33 -0.32
C CYS A 63 11.02 -1.02 1.16
N GLY A 64 11.56 -1.86 2.05
CA GLY A 64 11.57 -1.62 3.49
C GLY A 64 10.87 -2.71 4.29
N ASP A 65 10.81 -2.48 5.58
CA ASP A 65 10.14 -3.38 6.51
C ASP A 65 8.74 -2.88 6.83
N PHE A 66 7.90 -3.83 7.20
CA PHE A 66 6.51 -3.60 7.52
C PHE A 66 6.30 -3.78 9.02
N ALA A 67 5.50 -2.89 9.62
CA ALA A 67 5.21 -2.86 11.05
C ALA A 67 3.70 -2.81 11.30
N ASN A 68 3.31 -3.10 12.54
CA ASN A 68 1.93 -2.94 12.98
C ASN A 68 1.42 -1.52 12.67
N ARG A 69 0.19 -1.44 12.22
CA ARG A 69 -0.55 -0.23 11.80
C ARG A 69 -0.13 0.35 10.44
N ASP A 70 0.85 -0.21 9.75
CA ASP A 70 1.16 0.23 8.40
C ASP A 70 0.00 -0.11 7.45
N SER A 71 -0.41 0.87 6.64
CA SER A 71 -1.31 0.61 5.53
C SER A 71 -0.50 0.07 4.36
N VAL A 72 -0.92 -1.04 3.79
CA VAL A 72 -0.18 -1.75 2.76
C VAL A 72 -1.07 -2.10 1.56
N VAL A 73 -0.43 -2.19 0.41
CA VAL A 73 -0.99 -2.81 -0.80
C VAL A 73 -0.45 -4.23 -0.84
N TYR A 74 -1.32 -5.22 -0.93
CA TYR A 74 -0.93 -6.64 -0.91
C TYR A 74 -1.77 -7.46 -1.89
N GLU A 75 -1.27 -8.65 -2.20
CA GLU A 75 -1.94 -9.60 -3.08
C GLU A 75 -2.37 -10.83 -2.30
N ALA A 76 -3.63 -11.25 -2.49
CA ALA A 76 -4.16 -12.49 -1.95
C ALA A 76 -5.17 -13.07 -2.94
N ASN A 77 -5.16 -14.40 -3.13
CA ASN A 77 -6.06 -15.10 -4.04
C ASN A 77 -6.14 -14.51 -5.46
N GLY A 78 -4.99 -13.99 -5.98
CA GLY A 78 -4.90 -13.40 -7.31
C GLY A 78 -5.48 -11.99 -7.44
N ASN A 79 -5.98 -11.40 -6.35
CA ASN A 79 -6.49 -10.03 -6.29
C ASN A 79 -5.57 -9.15 -5.46
N VAL A 80 -5.62 -7.85 -5.72
CA VAL A 80 -4.83 -6.85 -5.00
C VAL A 80 -5.74 -6.05 -4.09
N TYR A 81 -5.38 -6.03 -2.82
CA TYR A 81 -6.14 -5.39 -1.76
C TYR A 81 -5.36 -4.25 -1.12
N LEU A 82 -6.09 -3.39 -0.42
CA LEU A 82 -5.58 -2.42 0.55
C LEU A 82 -5.96 -2.89 1.94
N GLY A 83 -5.04 -2.79 2.89
CA GLY A 83 -5.31 -3.17 4.27
C GLY A 83 -4.32 -2.58 5.23
N ARG A 84 -4.54 -2.83 6.51
CA ARG A 84 -3.66 -2.39 7.60
C ARG A 84 -3.10 -3.60 8.33
N ILE A 85 -1.80 -3.60 8.56
CA ILE A 85 -1.14 -4.65 9.34
C ILE A 85 -1.65 -4.55 10.79
N ALA A 86 -2.29 -5.60 11.22
CA ALA A 86 -2.85 -5.74 12.57
C ALA A 86 -2.01 -6.66 13.46
N GLY A 87 -1.32 -7.65 12.85
CA GLY A 87 -0.40 -8.55 13.54
C GLY A 87 0.82 -8.85 12.68
N CYS A 88 1.99 -8.72 13.28
CA CYS A 88 3.28 -9.16 12.72
C CYS A 88 3.65 -10.54 13.27
N GLU A 89 4.79 -11.06 12.82
CA GLU A 89 5.40 -12.30 13.34
C GLU A 89 5.32 -12.40 14.87
N GLY A 90 4.87 -13.53 15.37
CA GLY A 90 4.69 -13.80 16.80
C GLY A 90 3.38 -13.30 17.40
N ALA A 91 2.60 -12.49 16.70
CA ALA A 91 1.30 -12.05 17.18
C ALA A 91 0.32 -13.24 17.29
N VAL A 92 -0.38 -13.33 18.41
CA VAL A 92 -1.38 -14.38 18.66
C VAL A 92 -2.75 -13.88 18.23
N ILE A 93 -3.29 -14.48 17.19
CA ILE A 93 -4.60 -14.18 16.64
C ILE A 93 -5.60 -15.15 17.24
N GLY A 94 -6.72 -14.66 17.73
CA GLY A 94 -7.75 -15.51 18.32
C GLY A 94 -9.13 -14.88 18.23
N LYS A 95 -10.09 -15.54 18.85
CA LYS A 95 -11.45 -15.04 19.00
C LYS A 95 -11.97 -15.30 20.43
N THR A 96 -12.88 -14.44 20.87
CA THR A 96 -13.64 -14.65 22.11
C THR A 96 -14.77 -15.65 21.88
N GLU A 97 -15.43 -16.09 22.95
CA GLU A 97 -16.66 -16.92 22.89
C GLU A 97 -17.76 -16.23 22.07
N ASP A 98 -17.82 -14.90 22.12
CA ASP A 98 -18.75 -14.08 21.33
C ASP A 98 -18.26 -13.82 19.90
N HIS A 99 -17.30 -14.59 19.39
CA HIS A 99 -16.74 -14.48 18.03
C HIS A 99 -16.06 -13.13 17.71
N ARG A 100 -15.62 -12.39 18.73
CA ARG A 100 -14.86 -11.15 18.53
C ARG A 100 -13.38 -11.44 18.30
N LEU A 101 -12.79 -10.78 17.33
CA LEU A 101 -11.36 -10.93 17.00
C LEU A 101 -10.48 -10.42 18.15
N THR A 102 -9.48 -11.22 18.53
CA THR A 102 -8.44 -10.82 19.47
C THR A 102 -7.06 -10.90 18.81
N ILE A 103 -6.19 -9.98 19.19
CA ILE A 103 -4.76 -10.00 18.83
C ILE A 103 -3.98 -9.80 20.13
N ASP A 104 -3.09 -10.72 20.45
CA ASP A 104 -2.34 -10.77 21.70
C ASP A 104 -3.26 -10.67 22.95
N GLY A 105 -4.40 -11.39 22.89
CA GLY A 105 -5.40 -11.40 23.96
C GLY A 105 -6.25 -10.13 24.08
N ARG A 106 -6.00 -9.12 23.23
CA ARG A 106 -6.76 -7.86 23.25
C ARG A 106 -7.82 -7.86 22.16
N ILE A 107 -9.07 -7.60 22.57
CA ILE A 107 -10.17 -7.44 21.63
C ILE A 107 -9.86 -6.27 20.70
N GLN A 108 -10.03 -6.51 19.41
CA GLN A 108 -9.80 -5.50 18.38
C GLN A 108 -11.05 -4.62 18.22
N PRO A 109 -11.05 -3.38 18.73
CA PRO A 109 -12.13 -2.45 18.47
C PRO A 109 -12.06 -1.98 17.01
N VAL A 110 -13.20 -1.56 16.48
CA VAL A 110 -13.22 -0.71 15.29
C VAL A 110 -12.52 0.60 15.65
N GLN A 111 -11.67 1.13 14.76
CA GLN A 111 -10.83 2.27 15.06
C GLN A 111 -11.62 3.46 15.63
N PRO A 112 -11.13 4.10 16.73
CA PRO A 112 -11.74 5.30 17.26
C PRO A 112 -11.71 6.43 16.21
N GLY A 113 -12.82 7.10 16.03
CA GLY A 113 -12.94 8.23 15.09
C GLY A 113 -13.94 8.04 13.97
N LEU A 114 -14.49 6.85 13.83
CA LEU A 114 -15.46 6.50 12.78
C LEU A 114 -16.92 6.50 13.22
N GLY A 115 -17.19 6.88 14.44
CA GLY A 115 -18.57 7.08 14.93
C GLY A 115 -19.41 5.81 15.14
N ILE A 116 -18.90 4.66 14.78
CA ILE A 116 -19.61 3.38 14.93
C ILE A 116 -18.69 2.42 15.68
N TYR A 117 -18.97 2.22 16.96
CA TYR A 117 -18.38 1.15 17.77
C TYR A 117 -19.01 -0.16 17.35
N ARG A 118 -18.50 -0.78 16.29
CA ARG A 118 -18.87 -2.14 15.96
C ARG A 118 -17.71 -3.07 16.27
N GLU A 119 -18.06 -4.16 16.90
CA GLU A 119 -17.12 -5.22 17.23
C GLU A 119 -16.55 -5.81 15.93
N THR A 120 -15.25 -6.10 15.95
CA THR A 120 -14.61 -6.72 14.78
C THR A 120 -14.93 -8.21 14.79
N PRO A 121 -15.78 -8.71 13.88
CA PRO A 121 -16.03 -10.14 13.80
C PRO A 121 -14.76 -10.88 13.40
N ALA A 122 -14.59 -12.08 13.92
CA ALA A 122 -13.46 -12.94 13.60
C ALA A 122 -13.54 -13.56 12.19
N GLY A 123 -14.70 -13.44 11.53
CA GLY A 123 -14.93 -14.07 10.23
C GLY A 123 -14.84 -15.59 10.32
N ASP A 124 -14.27 -16.21 9.30
CA ASP A 124 -14.07 -17.67 9.23
C ASP A 124 -12.78 -18.13 9.92
N LEU A 125 -12.24 -17.30 10.82
CA LEU A 125 -10.97 -17.57 11.49
C LEU A 125 -11.04 -18.87 12.31
N LYS A 126 -10.05 -19.73 12.11
CA LYS A 126 -9.86 -20.91 12.97
C LYS A 126 -9.44 -20.48 14.37
N ASP A 127 -9.74 -21.34 15.38
CA ASP A 127 -9.39 -21.05 16.76
C ASP A 127 -7.88 -20.87 16.92
N GLY A 128 -7.51 -19.73 17.42
CA GLY A 128 -6.19 -19.28 17.85
C GLY A 128 -4.98 -19.79 17.05
N PHE A 129 -4.26 -18.90 16.43
CA PHE A 129 -2.97 -19.22 15.81
C PHE A 129 -1.96 -18.09 16.02
N THR A 130 -0.68 -18.44 15.95
CA THR A 130 0.40 -17.46 15.97
C THR A 130 0.80 -17.12 14.54
N VAL A 131 1.00 -15.84 14.26
CA VAL A 131 1.49 -15.38 12.97
C VAL A 131 2.92 -15.87 12.78
N GLU A 132 3.12 -16.65 11.73
CA GLU A 132 4.42 -17.25 11.39
C GLU A 132 5.46 -16.22 10.98
N SER A 133 6.72 -16.63 10.94
CA SER A 133 7.82 -15.76 10.48
C SER A 133 7.59 -15.27 9.05
N ARG A 134 7.88 -13.99 8.83
CA ARG A 134 7.69 -13.30 7.54
C ARG A 134 6.25 -13.28 7.02
N ARG A 135 5.29 -13.47 7.91
CA ARG A 135 3.87 -13.34 7.59
C ARG A 135 3.21 -12.21 8.38
N PHE A 136 2.08 -11.74 7.90
CA PHE A 136 1.35 -10.62 8.46
C PHE A 136 -0.15 -10.94 8.50
N PHE A 137 -0.80 -10.51 9.55
CA PHE A 137 -2.25 -10.51 9.65
C PHE A 137 -2.74 -9.11 9.31
N ILE A 138 -3.46 -8.98 8.20
CA ILE A 138 -3.85 -7.71 7.60
C ILE A 138 -5.36 -7.59 7.67
N LEU A 139 -5.85 -6.44 8.09
CA LEU A 139 -7.27 -6.14 8.21
C LEU A 139 -7.63 -4.87 7.43
N GLY A 140 -8.84 -4.83 6.90
CA GLY A 140 -9.42 -3.59 6.40
C GLY A 140 -9.84 -2.67 7.53
N ASP A 141 -9.85 -1.35 7.32
CA ASP A 141 -10.35 -0.39 8.30
C ASP A 141 -11.89 -0.44 8.36
N CYS A 142 -12.56 -0.67 7.22
CA CYS A 142 -13.99 -0.95 7.14
C CYS A 142 -14.25 -2.44 7.33
N ARG A 143 -14.38 -2.87 8.59
CA ARG A 143 -14.45 -4.29 8.99
C ARG A 143 -15.64 -5.07 8.40
N GLU A 144 -16.71 -4.38 8.02
CA GLU A 144 -17.91 -4.98 7.48
C GLU A 144 -17.83 -5.28 5.99
N GLU A 145 -17.14 -4.42 5.25
CA GLU A 145 -17.05 -4.52 3.79
C GLU A 145 -15.76 -5.20 3.31
N SER A 146 -14.74 -5.28 4.19
CA SER A 146 -13.42 -5.76 3.77
C SER A 146 -13.33 -7.29 3.72
N THR A 147 -12.75 -7.76 2.61
CA THR A 147 -12.24 -9.12 2.48
C THR A 147 -10.75 -9.11 2.84
N ASP A 148 -10.40 -9.67 3.99
CA ASP A 148 -9.08 -9.56 4.57
C ASP A 148 -8.61 -10.88 5.23
N SER A 149 -7.57 -10.82 6.05
CA SER A 149 -6.98 -12.00 6.69
C SER A 149 -7.94 -12.80 7.57
N ARG A 150 -9.09 -12.26 7.92
CA ARG A 150 -10.15 -13.03 8.62
C ARG A 150 -10.74 -14.12 7.71
N CYS A 151 -10.73 -13.91 6.40
CA CYS A 151 -11.26 -14.84 5.42
C CYS A 151 -10.19 -15.77 4.83
N PHE A 152 -9.00 -15.25 4.51
CA PHE A 152 -7.96 -16.04 3.80
C PHE A 152 -6.70 -16.31 4.63
N GLY A 153 -6.63 -15.85 5.88
CA GLY A 153 -5.49 -16.07 6.76
C GLY A 153 -4.35 -15.06 6.56
N THR A 154 -3.16 -15.42 7.01
CA THR A 154 -1.98 -14.54 6.97
C THR A 154 -1.42 -14.38 5.56
N VAL A 155 -0.82 -13.21 5.30
CA VAL A 155 -0.21 -12.80 4.03
C VAL A 155 1.30 -12.84 4.16
N GLY A 156 2.01 -13.42 3.22
CA GLY A 156 3.47 -13.47 3.20
C GLY A 156 4.09 -12.11 2.85
N LYS A 157 5.32 -11.87 3.31
CA LYS A 157 6.06 -10.63 2.99
C LYS A 157 6.22 -10.41 1.47
N ASP A 158 6.37 -11.47 0.70
CA ASP A 158 6.49 -11.47 -0.76
C ASP A 158 5.18 -11.08 -1.48
N GLN A 159 4.05 -11.26 -0.81
CA GLN A 159 2.74 -10.85 -1.31
C GLN A 159 2.44 -9.37 -1.02
N ILE A 160 3.20 -8.71 -0.14
CA ILE A 160 3.04 -7.29 0.13
C ILE A 160 3.77 -6.49 -0.95
N ARG A 161 3.00 -5.78 -1.77
CA ARG A 161 3.54 -4.95 -2.86
C ARG A 161 4.19 -3.66 -2.37
N GLY A 162 3.80 -3.17 -1.20
CA GLY A 162 4.43 -2.02 -0.54
C GLY A 162 3.57 -1.34 0.50
N LYS A 163 4.22 -0.41 1.23
CA LYS A 163 3.62 0.42 2.28
C LYS A 163 3.12 1.73 1.70
N VAL A 164 1.88 2.07 2.02
CA VAL A 164 1.27 3.35 1.63
C VAL A 164 1.94 4.49 2.39
N PHE A 165 2.40 5.51 1.68
CA PHE A 165 3.01 6.69 2.29
C PHE A 165 2.36 8.00 1.85
N LEU A 166 1.64 8.04 0.73
CA LEU A 166 0.94 9.20 0.23
C LEU A 166 -0.46 8.81 -0.26
N LEU A 167 -1.43 9.62 0.14
CA LEU A 167 -2.81 9.54 -0.29
C LEU A 167 -3.21 10.84 -0.95
N TRP A 168 -3.65 10.77 -2.20
CA TRP A 168 -4.23 11.91 -2.91
C TRP A 168 -5.73 11.72 -3.05
N ARG A 169 -6.49 12.48 -2.28
CA ARG A 169 -7.96 12.43 -2.34
C ARG A 169 -8.47 13.18 -3.55
N ARG A 170 -9.23 12.51 -4.37
CA ARG A 170 -10.03 13.15 -5.39
C ARG A 170 -11.26 13.76 -4.69
N ARG A 171 -11.19 15.03 -4.34
CA ARG A 171 -12.39 15.78 -3.94
C ARG A 171 -13.27 15.94 -5.18
N ASN A 172 -14.42 15.30 -5.17
CA ASN A 172 -15.50 15.75 -6.05
C ASN A 172 -15.96 17.10 -5.46
N ILE A 173 -15.63 18.18 -6.15
CA ILE A 173 -16.21 19.51 -5.93
C ILE A 173 -17.61 19.45 -6.52
#